data_d040d8250daf82472f89df52b65a39fe
#
_entry.id   d040d8250daf82472f89df52b65a39fe
#
_cell.length_a   1.000
_cell.length_b   1.000
_cell.length_c   1.000
_cell.angle_alpha   90.00
_cell.angle_beta   90.00
_cell.angle_gamma   90.00
#
_symmetry.space_group_name_H-M   'P 1'
#
loop_
_entity.id
_entity.type
_entity.pdbx_description
1 polymer ?
#
loop_
_entity_poly.entity_id
_entity_poly.type
_entity_poly.pdbx_seq_one_letter_code
_entity_poly.pdbx_strand_id
1 'polypeptide(L)'
;MLQESVLSLGGFRYLKLAALVALASLIAYIGDDPRTVAYGGTVLGYALGIIGALLIVWLILFGARKRSYRSSLGTVQGWLSAHIWLGLSLLVVATLHTGFQFGINLHTLAYAVMVVVIVSGIWGVTVYMRNPSLMSGLVGGKSLQQHGVMLAELDAESRNLCKDMGDDIKRLVEASAHTPIVNGLFGRFGGPGRCSTGVAVEALKAIGLRGDKAVRDLYAVQVKRQAQLQRMRDFLRVKAWTDVWLMFH
;
A
#
# COMPACT_ATOMS: atom_id res chain seq x y z
N MET A 1 -2.84 24.16 -8.12
CA MET A 1 -3.32 23.95 -6.71
C MET A 1 -2.57 22.76 -6.17
N LEU A 2 -1.77 22.94 -5.12
CA LEU A 2 -1.12 21.83 -4.40
C LEU A 2 -2.24 20.98 -3.78
N GLN A 3 -2.34 19.73 -4.18
CA GLN A 3 -3.31 18.79 -3.64
C GLN A 3 -2.94 18.52 -2.18
N GLU A 4 -3.77 18.97 -1.23
CA GLU A 4 -3.52 18.74 0.21
C GLU A 4 -3.37 17.24 0.48
N SER A 5 -2.34 16.88 1.22
CA SER A 5 -2.16 15.51 1.68
C SER A 5 -3.34 15.08 2.59
N VAL A 6 -3.72 13.82 2.55
CA VAL A 6 -4.72 13.25 3.46
C VAL A 6 -4.39 13.57 4.93
N LEU A 7 -3.10 13.60 5.29
CA LEU A 7 -2.66 13.86 6.65
C LEU A 7 -2.78 15.34 7.06
N SER A 8 -2.61 16.28 6.12
CA SER A 8 -2.62 17.73 6.38
C SER A 8 -3.97 18.40 6.08
N LEU A 9 -4.99 17.63 5.76
CA LEU A 9 -6.28 18.11 5.31
C LEU A 9 -6.90 19.15 6.25
N GLY A 10 -7.29 20.31 5.67
CA GLY A 10 -7.92 21.40 6.41
C GLY A 10 -7.05 21.95 7.55
N GLY A 11 -5.74 22.11 7.32
CA GLY A 11 -4.82 22.64 8.33
C GLY A 11 -4.66 21.71 9.55
N PHE A 12 -4.59 20.39 9.32
CA PHE A 12 -4.44 19.37 10.36
C PHE A 12 -5.60 19.30 11.38
N ARG A 13 -6.84 19.65 10.96
CA ARG A 13 -7.99 19.71 11.88
C ARG A 13 -8.23 18.38 12.63
N TYR A 14 -8.08 17.24 11.97
CA TYR A 14 -8.28 15.93 12.59
C TYR A 14 -7.12 15.52 13.51
N LEU A 15 -5.89 15.92 13.20
CA LEU A 15 -4.76 15.78 14.11
C LEU A 15 -5.00 16.61 15.39
N LYS A 16 -5.45 17.86 15.25
CA LYS A 16 -5.76 18.73 16.42
C LYS A 16 -6.85 18.11 17.29
N LEU A 17 -7.91 17.57 16.68
CA LEU A 17 -8.97 16.87 17.41
C LEU A 17 -8.44 15.62 18.12
N ALA A 18 -7.67 14.79 17.44
CA ALA A 18 -7.08 13.58 18.00
C ALA A 18 -6.11 13.89 19.15
N ALA A 19 -5.28 14.93 18.97
CA ALA A 19 -4.37 15.41 20.01
C ALA A 19 -5.14 15.94 21.23
N LEU A 20 -6.23 16.69 21.01
CA LEU A 20 -7.09 17.15 22.10
C LEU A 20 -7.69 15.99 22.89
N VAL A 21 -8.23 14.96 22.22
CA VAL A 21 -8.77 13.76 22.87
C VAL A 21 -7.69 13.03 23.66
N ALA A 22 -6.52 12.80 23.06
CA ALA A 22 -5.40 12.10 23.71
C ALA A 22 -4.87 12.88 24.92
N LEU A 23 -4.65 14.20 24.77
CA LEU A 23 -4.15 15.06 25.85
C LEU A 23 -5.17 15.20 26.99
N ALA A 24 -6.46 15.41 26.68
CA ALA A 24 -7.50 15.47 27.68
C ALA A 24 -7.60 14.16 28.49
N SER A 25 -7.52 13.02 27.79
CA SER A 25 -7.51 11.70 28.45
C SER A 25 -6.28 11.51 29.33
N LEU A 26 -5.11 11.95 28.88
CA LEU A 26 -3.87 11.87 29.64
C LEU A 26 -3.89 12.78 30.86
N ILE A 27 -4.35 14.02 30.72
CA ILE A 27 -4.48 14.97 31.85
C ILE A 27 -5.47 14.43 32.89
N ALA A 28 -6.62 13.91 32.45
CA ALA A 28 -7.58 13.27 33.33
C ALA A 28 -6.98 12.07 34.06
N TYR A 29 -6.18 11.25 33.38
CA TYR A 29 -5.52 10.08 33.96
C TYR A 29 -4.45 10.47 35.02
N ILE A 30 -3.66 11.50 34.74
CA ILE A 30 -2.63 12.00 35.67
C ILE A 30 -3.27 12.68 36.92
N GLY A 31 -4.42 13.34 36.72
CA GLY A 31 -5.15 14.03 37.80
C GLY A 31 -6.07 13.10 38.61
N ASP A 32 -6.26 11.84 38.15
CA ASP A 32 -7.07 10.86 38.87
C ASP A 32 -6.28 10.25 40.04
N ASP A 33 -6.89 10.24 41.24
CA ASP A 33 -6.33 9.59 42.43
C ASP A 33 -7.23 8.43 42.85
N PRO A 34 -7.13 7.27 42.13
CA PRO A 34 -7.96 6.13 42.44
C PRO A 34 -7.62 5.55 43.82
N ARG A 35 -8.65 5.23 44.61
CA ARG A 35 -8.48 4.60 45.95
C ARG A 35 -7.76 3.25 45.88
N THR A 36 -7.63 2.68 44.67
CA THR A 36 -6.94 1.44 44.37
C THR A 36 -6.04 1.68 43.17
N VAL A 37 -5.37 0.63 42.66
CA VAL A 37 -4.61 0.72 41.41
C VAL A 37 -5.54 1.11 40.28
N ALA A 38 -5.09 2.00 39.36
CA ALA A 38 -5.85 2.39 38.19
C ALA A 38 -6.08 1.16 37.26
N TYR A 39 -7.31 0.93 36.89
CA TYR A 39 -7.71 -0.14 35.94
C TYR A 39 -9.04 0.20 35.27
N GLY A 40 -9.45 -0.57 34.27
CA GLY A 40 -10.66 -0.33 33.49
C GLY A 40 -11.98 -0.27 34.28
N GLY A 41 -12.02 -0.76 35.52
CA GLY A 41 -13.18 -0.73 36.41
C GLY A 41 -13.28 0.52 37.31
N THR A 42 -12.32 1.44 37.31
CA THR A 42 -12.42 2.72 37.99
C THR A 42 -13.40 3.64 37.28
N VAL A 43 -13.90 4.68 37.93
CA VAL A 43 -14.81 5.67 37.31
C VAL A 43 -14.17 6.29 36.06
N LEU A 44 -12.91 6.70 36.15
CA LEU A 44 -12.18 7.22 35.00
C LEU A 44 -11.93 6.11 33.96
N GLY A 45 -11.59 4.88 34.38
CA GLY A 45 -11.45 3.72 33.49
C GLY A 45 -12.71 3.48 32.69
N TYR A 46 -13.88 3.49 33.29
CA TYR A 46 -15.17 3.38 32.58
C TYR A 46 -15.37 4.52 31.59
N ALA A 47 -15.10 5.77 31.96
CA ALA A 47 -15.26 6.92 31.08
C ALA A 47 -14.34 6.80 29.85
N LEU A 48 -13.07 6.43 30.05
CA LEU A 48 -12.13 6.19 28.95
C LEU A 48 -12.56 5.00 28.08
N GLY A 49 -13.12 3.95 28.68
CA GLY A 49 -13.68 2.81 27.94
C GLY A 49 -14.86 3.20 27.04
N ILE A 50 -15.76 4.05 27.52
CA ILE A 50 -16.87 4.59 26.71
C ILE A 50 -16.33 5.45 25.56
N ILE A 51 -15.38 6.34 25.81
CA ILE A 51 -14.74 7.15 24.76
C ILE A 51 -14.07 6.24 23.73
N GLY A 52 -13.32 5.23 24.15
CA GLY A 52 -12.69 4.26 23.28
C GLY A 52 -13.70 3.49 22.43
N ALA A 53 -14.81 3.03 23.03
CA ALA A 53 -15.88 2.35 22.30
C ALA A 53 -16.55 3.25 21.25
N LEU A 54 -16.82 4.50 21.58
CA LEU A 54 -17.36 5.48 20.63
C LEU A 54 -16.38 5.76 19.47
N LEU A 55 -15.08 5.85 19.77
CA LEU A 55 -14.06 5.98 18.72
C LEU A 55 -14.05 4.75 17.81
N ILE A 56 -14.12 3.52 18.35
CA ILE A 56 -14.18 2.29 17.56
C ILE A 56 -15.40 2.30 16.63
N VAL A 57 -16.59 2.61 17.17
CA VAL A 57 -17.82 2.70 16.35
C VAL A 57 -17.64 3.71 15.22
N TRP A 58 -17.10 4.89 15.52
CA TRP A 58 -16.83 5.91 14.51
C TRP A 58 -15.84 5.42 13.43
N LEU A 59 -14.75 4.73 13.84
CA LEU A 59 -13.77 4.18 12.91
C LEU A 59 -14.38 3.14 11.96
N ILE A 60 -15.29 2.29 12.46
CA ILE A 60 -16.03 1.30 11.64
C ILE A 60 -16.92 1.99 10.60
N LEU A 61 -17.52 3.14 10.92
CA LEU A 61 -18.37 3.88 10.01
C LEU A 61 -17.63 4.38 8.75
N PHE A 62 -16.30 4.51 8.78
CA PHE A 62 -15.50 4.80 7.59
C PHE A 62 -15.68 3.72 6.50
N GLY A 63 -15.74 2.45 6.88
CA GLY A 63 -15.99 1.34 5.95
C GLY A 63 -17.37 1.46 5.27
N ALA A 64 -18.40 1.85 6.02
CA ALA A 64 -19.74 2.12 5.48
C ALA A 64 -19.74 3.35 4.55
N ARG A 65 -19.08 4.44 4.98
CA ARG A 65 -18.94 5.66 4.19
C ARG A 65 -18.23 5.43 2.85
N LYS A 66 -17.16 4.63 2.85
CA LYS A 66 -16.38 4.29 1.64
C LYS A 66 -17.24 3.57 0.59
N ARG A 67 -18.20 2.75 1.03
CA ARG A 67 -19.12 2.01 0.14
C ARG A 67 -20.33 2.83 -0.32
N SER A 68 -20.66 3.93 0.36
CA SER A 68 -21.81 4.77 0.05
C SER A 68 -21.42 5.90 -0.89
N TYR A 69 -21.52 5.66 -2.21
CA TYR A 69 -21.21 6.66 -3.24
C TYR A 69 -22.16 7.86 -3.26
N ARG A 70 -23.38 7.73 -2.73
CA ARG A 70 -24.43 8.77 -2.73
C ARG A 70 -24.46 9.59 -1.44
N SER A 71 -23.61 9.31 -0.47
CA SER A 71 -23.65 10.00 0.82
C SER A 71 -23.09 11.42 0.72
N SER A 72 -23.84 12.40 1.22
CA SER A 72 -23.42 13.81 1.37
C SER A 72 -22.61 14.10 2.63
N LEU A 73 -22.29 13.08 3.46
CA LEU A 73 -21.60 13.21 4.74
C LEU A 73 -20.09 13.44 4.53
N GLY A 74 -19.71 14.59 4.02
CA GLY A 74 -18.32 14.99 3.82
C GLY A 74 -17.58 14.20 2.73
N THR A 75 -16.31 14.51 2.53
CA THR A 75 -15.45 13.86 1.53
C THR A 75 -14.85 12.56 2.06
N VAL A 76 -14.64 11.56 1.20
CA VAL A 76 -13.95 10.30 1.56
C VAL A 76 -12.54 10.57 2.09
N GLN A 77 -11.86 11.59 1.54
CA GLN A 77 -10.54 12.03 2.00
C GLN A 77 -10.60 12.57 3.45
N GLY A 78 -11.65 13.32 3.79
CA GLY A 78 -11.88 13.80 5.15
C GLY A 78 -12.12 12.67 6.15
N TRP A 79 -12.93 11.69 5.75
CA TRP A 79 -13.16 10.49 6.56
C TRP A 79 -11.90 9.66 6.76
N LEU A 80 -11.08 9.50 5.72
CA LEU A 80 -9.80 8.79 5.81
C LEU A 80 -8.82 9.53 6.75
N SER A 81 -8.72 10.85 6.62
CA SER A 81 -7.90 11.66 7.53
C SER A 81 -8.34 11.53 8.99
N ALA A 82 -9.66 11.61 9.23
CA ALA A 82 -10.23 11.41 10.57
C ALA A 82 -9.96 9.99 11.09
N HIS A 83 -10.15 8.97 10.24
CA HIS A 83 -9.88 7.57 10.60
C HIS A 83 -8.42 7.36 11.05
N ILE A 84 -7.45 7.91 10.32
CA ILE A 84 -6.03 7.79 10.68
C ILE A 84 -5.74 8.45 12.03
N TRP A 85 -6.10 9.71 12.20
CA TRP A 85 -5.75 10.47 13.39
C TRP A 85 -6.51 10.02 14.64
N LEU A 86 -7.83 9.75 14.52
CA LEU A 86 -8.62 9.24 15.65
C LEU A 86 -8.26 7.79 16.00
N GLY A 87 -7.84 6.98 15.01
CA GLY A 87 -7.28 5.65 15.27
C GLY A 87 -6.02 5.71 16.14
N LEU A 88 -5.14 6.69 15.90
CA LEU A 88 -3.95 6.90 16.74
C LEU A 88 -4.34 7.40 18.16
N SER A 89 -5.34 8.28 18.29
CA SER A 89 -5.81 8.71 19.61
C SER A 89 -6.47 7.58 20.38
N LEU A 90 -7.15 6.65 19.71
CA LEU A 90 -7.73 5.46 20.30
C LEU A 90 -6.67 4.60 21.00
N LEU A 91 -5.46 4.48 20.43
CA LEU A 91 -4.37 3.75 21.07
C LEU A 91 -4.04 4.34 22.46
N VAL A 92 -3.96 5.65 22.56
CA VAL A 92 -3.71 6.35 23.83
C VAL A 92 -4.86 6.12 24.81
N VAL A 93 -6.10 6.40 24.40
CA VAL A 93 -7.30 6.25 25.23
C VAL A 93 -7.45 4.82 25.75
N ALA A 94 -7.27 3.82 24.89
CA ALA A 94 -7.41 2.42 25.28
C ALA A 94 -6.29 1.96 26.22
N THR A 95 -5.06 2.45 26.05
CA THR A 95 -3.95 2.15 26.96
C THR A 95 -4.23 2.73 28.34
N LEU A 96 -4.70 3.97 28.42
CA LEU A 96 -5.09 4.60 29.69
C LEU A 96 -6.30 3.91 30.33
N HIS A 97 -7.29 3.45 29.53
CA HIS A 97 -8.42 2.66 30.00
C HIS A 97 -7.97 1.38 30.70
N THR A 98 -6.95 0.67 30.18
CA THR A 98 -6.44 -0.54 30.83
C THR A 98 -5.71 -0.26 32.16
N GLY A 99 -5.32 0.98 32.42
CA GLY A 99 -4.46 1.36 33.55
C GLY A 99 -3.12 0.63 33.53
N PHE A 100 -2.65 0.24 32.34
CA PHE A 100 -1.45 -0.59 32.11
C PHE A 100 -1.52 -1.99 32.78
N GLN A 101 -2.72 -2.45 33.13
CA GLN A 101 -2.95 -3.77 33.72
C GLN A 101 -3.20 -4.80 32.62
N PHE A 102 -2.17 -5.57 32.26
CA PHE A 102 -2.24 -6.59 31.24
C PHE A 102 -2.13 -7.98 31.88
N GLY A 103 -3.21 -8.77 31.81
CA GLY A 103 -3.27 -10.16 32.26
C GLY A 103 -3.59 -11.09 31.09
N ILE A 104 -3.59 -12.40 31.33
CA ILE A 104 -4.02 -13.40 30.33
C ILE A 104 -5.56 -13.47 30.39
N ASN A 105 -6.23 -12.57 29.68
CA ASN A 105 -7.67 -12.46 29.64
C ASN A 105 -8.15 -11.91 28.28
N LEU A 106 -9.47 -12.00 28.04
CA LEU A 106 -10.09 -11.53 26.79
C LEU A 106 -9.89 -10.03 26.54
N HIS A 107 -9.81 -9.22 27.60
CA HIS A 107 -9.56 -7.77 27.53
C HIS A 107 -8.18 -7.46 26.92
N THR A 108 -7.15 -8.13 27.41
CA THR A 108 -5.78 -7.99 26.88
C THR A 108 -5.68 -8.48 25.45
N LEU A 109 -6.38 -9.59 25.10
CA LEU A 109 -6.45 -10.06 23.74
C LEU A 109 -7.12 -9.01 22.82
N ALA A 110 -8.24 -8.44 23.23
CA ALA A 110 -8.93 -7.39 22.45
C ALA A 110 -8.01 -6.15 22.25
N TYR A 111 -7.31 -5.72 23.29
CA TYR A 111 -6.33 -4.65 23.20
C TYR A 111 -5.19 -4.99 22.22
N ALA A 112 -4.62 -6.20 22.30
CA ALA A 112 -3.56 -6.62 21.42
C ALA A 112 -4.00 -6.65 19.94
N VAL A 113 -5.19 -7.18 19.65
CA VAL A 113 -5.78 -7.17 18.31
C VAL A 113 -5.98 -5.74 17.82
N MET A 114 -6.51 -4.85 18.64
CA MET A 114 -6.66 -3.42 18.31
C MET A 114 -5.32 -2.78 17.96
N VAL A 115 -4.25 -3.03 18.74
CA VAL A 115 -2.90 -2.51 18.46
C VAL A 115 -2.40 -3.04 17.10
N VAL A 116 -2.55 -4.33 16.82
CA VAL A 116 -2.16 -4.93 15.54
C VAL A 116 -2.90 -4.27 14.38
N VAL A 117 -4.20 -4.01 14.51
CA VAL A 117 -5.01 -3.32 13.48
C VAL A 117 -4.48 -1.90 13.27
N ILE A 118 -4.22 -1.13 14.34
CA ILE A 118 -3.70 0.24 14.23
C ILE A 118 -2.31 0.26 13.55
N VAL A 119 -1.41 -0.63 13.94
CA VAL A 119 -0.07 -0.77 13.34
C VAL A 119 -0.17 -1.14 11.87
N SER A 120 -1.06 -2.08 11.51
CA SER A 120 -1.32 -2.42 10.12
C SER A 120 -1.89 -1.24 9.33
N GLY A 121 -2.68 -0.38 9.96
CA GLY A 121 -3.17 0.87 9.37
C GLY A 121 -2.05 1.86 9.06
N ILE A 122 -1.07 2.02 9.93
CA ILE A 122 0.13 2.85 9.68
C ILE A 122 0.90 2.34 8.46
N TRP A 123 1.08 1.01 8.36
CA TRP A 123 1.69 0.39 7.19
C TRP A 123 0.89 0.70 5.91
N GLY A 124 -0.45 0.56 5.94
CA GLY A 124 -1.32 0.87 4.82
C GLY A 124 -1.21 2.33 4.37
N VAL A 125 -1.18 3.29 5.31
CA VAL A 125 -0.95 4.71 5.00
C VAL A 125 0.41 4.92 4.35
N THR A 126 1.46 4.25 4.83
CA THR A 126 2.81 4.35 4.28
C THR A 126 2.87 3.85 2.83
N VAL A 127 2.25 2.69 2.56
CA VAL A 127 2.13 2.13 1.19
C VAL A 127 1.36 3.08 0.28
N TYR A 128 0.23 3.61 0.78
CA TYR A 128 -0.59 4.58 0.07
C TYR A 128 0.19 5.85 -0.32
N MET A 129 0.99 6.40 0.59
CA MET A 129 1.76 7.62 0.35
C MET A 129 2.96 7.39 -0.58
N ARG A 130 3.61 6.22 -0.50
CA ARG A 130 4.77 5.88 -1.32
C ARG A 130 4.42 5.47 -2.75
N ASN A 131 3.18 5.04 -2.98
CA ASN A 131 2.74 4.53 -4.28
C ASN A 131 1.47 5.25 -4.78
N PRO A 132 1.56 6.56 -5.13
CA PRO A 132 0.42 7.33 -5.63
C PRO A 132 -0.22 6.72 -6.87
N SER A 133 0.56 5.99 -7.68
CA SER A 133 0.08 5.28 -8.87
C SER A 133 -0.93 4.16 -8.58
N LEU A 134 -0.88 3.58 -7.36
CA LEU A 134 -1.89 2.60 -6.93
C LEU A 134 -3.26 3.24 -6.73
N MET A 135 -3.29 4.52 -6.38
CA MET A 135 -4.53 5.25 -6.15
C MET A 135 -5.30 5.56 -7.42
N SER A 136 -4.59 5.81 -8.50
CA SER A 136 -5.17 6.12 -9.81
C SER A 136 -5.46 4.86 -10.64
N GLY A 137 -5.07 3.66 -10.17
CA GLY A 137 -5.11 2.44 -10.98
C GLY A 137 -4.17 2.49 -12.20
N LEU A 138 -3.24 3.45 -12.19
CA LEU A 138 -2.42 3.81 -13.33
C LEU A 138 -0.94 3.65 -13.00
N VAL A 139 -0.21 3.01 -13.86
CA VAL A 139 1.27 2.99 -13.85
C VAL A 139 1.77 4.06 -14.80
N GLY A 140 2.33 5.16 -14.25
CA GLY A 140 2.82 6.26 -15.09
C GLY A 140 1.73 6.94 -15.93
N GLY A 141 0.51 7.04 -15.42
CA GLY A 141 -0.63 7.64 -16.12
C GLY A 141 -1.35 6.73 -17.12
N LYS A 142 -0.91 5.47 -17.27
CA LYS A 142 -1.48 4.51 -18.24
C LYS A 142 -2.09 3.32 -17.51
N SER A 143 -3.19 2.76 -18.06
CA SER A 143 -3.82 1.54 -17.53
C SER A 143 -2.94 0.31 -17.77
N LEU A 144 -3.16 -0.78 -17.00
CA LEU A 144 -2.49 -2.05 -17.25
C LEU A 144 -2.70 -2.56 -18.68
N GLN A 145 -3.87 -2.30 -19.26
CA GLN A 145 -4.18 -2.66 -20.65
C GLN A 145 -3.29 -1.88 -21.63
N GLN A 146 -3.10 -0.57 -21.42
CA GLN A 146 -2.22 0.24 -22.25
C GLN A 146 -0.75 -0.20 -22.13
N HIS A 147 -0.32 -0.61 -20.93
CA HIS A 147 1.00 -1.21 -20.74
C HIS A 147 1.15 -2.55 -21.48
N GLY A 148 0.08 -3.35 -21.55
CA GLY A 148 0.05 -4.58 -22.35
C GLY A 148 0.21 -4.29 -23.85
N VAL A 149 -0.49 -3.29 -24.38
CA VAL A 149 -0.35 -2.84 -25.77
C VAL A 149 1.09 -2.39 -26.05
N MET A 150 1.69 -1.58 -25.16
CA MET A 150 3.09 -1.16 -25.33
C MET A 150 4.08 -2.34 -25.34
N LEU A 151 3.83 -3.39 -24.55
CA LEU A 151 4.67 -4.60 -24.61
C LEU A 151 4.53 -5.31 -25.96
N ALA A 152 3.30 -5.44 -26.47
CA ALA A 152 3.04 -6.04 -27.77
C ALA A 152 3.70 -5.25 -28.93
N GLU A 153 3.70 -3.91 -28.84
CA GLU A 153 4.40 -3.05 -29.81
C GLU A 153 5.91 -3.28 -29.78
N LEU A 154 6.52 -3.35 -28.57
CA LEU A 154 7.94 -3.64 -28.41
C LEU A 154 8.30 -5.05 -28.88
N ASP A 155 7.41 -6.03 -28.72
CA ASP A 155 7.58 -7.38 -29.24
C ASP A 155 7.54 -7.41 -30.78
N ALA A 156 6.61 -6.66 -31.40
CA ALA A 156 6.53 -6.54 -32.85
C ALA A 156 7.77 -5.82 -33.44
N GLU A 157 8.23 -4.74 -32.79
CA GLU A 157 9.44 -4.02 -33.17
C GLU A 157 10.68 -4.94 -33.08
N SER A 158 10.81 -5.70 -32.00
CA SER A 158 11.91 -6.65 -31.80
C SER A 158 11.94 -7.73 -32.88
N ARG A 159 10.75 -8.31 -33.22
CA ARG A 159 10.64 -9.29 -34.31
C ARG A 159 11.01 -8.70 -35.68
N ASN A 160 10.64 -7.45 -35.93
CA ASN A 160 11.00 -6.77 -37.17
C ASN A 160 12.52 -6.56 -37.30
N LEU A 161 13.16 -6.10 -36.21
CA LEU A 161 14.60 -5.85 -36.19
C LEU A 161 15.43 -7.12 -36.33
N CYS A 162 14.94 -8.28 -35.83
CA CYS A 162 15.70 -9.52 -35.88
C CYS A 162 15.42 -10.38 -37.14
N LYS A 163 14.60 -9.93 -38.09
CA LYS A 163 14.24 -10.73 -39.31
C LYS A 163 15.43 -11.25 -40.09
N ASP A 164 16.46 -10.42 -40.27
CA ASP A 164 17.64 -10.73 -41.05
C ASP A 164 18.83 -11.17 -40.20
N MET A 165 18.59 -11.43 -38.89
CA MET A 165 19.60 -11.90 -37.95
C MET A 165 19.63 -13.43 -37.86
N GLY A 166 20.70 -13.97 -37.27
CA GLY A 166 20.85 -15.41 -37.03
C GLY A 166 19.75 -16.00 -36.13
N ASP A 167 19.51 -17.30 -36.29
CA ASP A 167 18.41 -18.02 -35.62
C ASP A 167 18.54 -17.99 -34.10
N ASP A 168 19.74 -17.91 -33.57
CA ASP A 168 19.96 -17.80 -32.11
C ASP A 168 19.38 -16.49 -31.53
N ILE A 169 19.53 -15.36 -32.26
CA ILE A 169 18.96 -14.06 -31.85
C ILE A 169 17.44 -14.12 -31.98
N LYS A 170 16.90 -14.73 -33.05
CA LYS A 170 15.44 -14.92 -33.21
C LYS A 170 14.85 -15.72 -32.06
N ARG A 171 15.49 -16.83 -31.66
CA ARG A 171 15.07 -17.64 -30.50
C ARG A 171 15.10 -16.84 -29.19
N LEU A 172 16.13 -16.01 -28.93
CA LEU A 172 16.21 -15.15 -27.77
C LEU A 172 15.08 -14.12 -27.73
N VAL A 173 14.77 -13.49 -28.85
CA VAL A 173 13.68 -12.52 -28.98
C VAL A 173 12.33 -13.20 -28.72
N GLU A 174 12.10 -14.38 -29.32
CA GLU A 174 10.85 -15.11 -29.14
C GLU A 174 10.68 -15.62 -27.70
N ALA A 175 11.73 -16.13 -27.08
CA ALA A 175 11.73 -16.49 -25.66
C ALA A 175 11.47 -15.28 -24.76
N SER A 176 11.99 -14.11 -25.13
CA SER A 176 11.70 -12.85 -24.44
C SER A 176 10.22 -12.46 -24.58
N ALA A 177 9.65 -12.54 -25.78
CA ALA A 177 8.24 -12.21 -26.06
C ALA A 177 7.27 -13.09 -25.24
N HIS A 178 7.61 -14.36 -25.05
CA HIS A 178 6.82 -15.30 -24.24
C HIS A 178 7.05 -15.17 -22.71
N THR A 179 7.86 -14.21 -22.27
CA THR A 179 8.07 -14.01 -20.83
C THR A 179 6.78 -13.57 -20.14
N PRO A 180 6.20 -14.36 -19.22
CA PRO A 180 4.97 -13.98 -18.54
C PRO A 180 5.19 -12.79 -17.61
N ILE A 181 4.16 -11.95 -17.47
CA ILE A 181 4.18 -10.82 -16.53
C ILE A 181 4.29 -11.35 -15.10
N VAL A 182 3.56 -12.43 -14.80
CA VAL A 182 3.51 -13.07 -13.48
C VAL A 182 3.72 -14.58 -13.62
N ASN A 183 4.59 -15.17 -12.83
CA ASN A 183 4.86 -16.60 -12.80
C ASN A 183 4.06 -17.29 -11.69
N GLY A 184 3.01 -18.04 -12.06
CA GLY A 184 2.22 -18.84 -11.13
C GLY A 184 1.38 -18.03 -10.13
N LEU A 185 0.71 -18.75 -9.23
CA LEU A 185 -0.27 -18.17 -8.29
C LEU A 185 0.38 -17.19 -7.32
N PHE A 186 1.61 -17.48 -6.86
CA PHE A 186 2.37 -16.66 -5.91
C PHE A 186 3.36 -15.70 -6.57
N GLY A 187 3.48 -15.71 -7.89
CA GLY A 187 4.43 -14.85 -8.61
C GLY A 187 4.18 -13.36 -8.45
N ARG A 188 2.96 -12.97 -8.02
CA ARG A 188 2.61 -11.57 -7.70
C ARG A 188 3.26 -11.08 -6.40
N PHE A 189 3.63 -11.98 -5.50
CA PHE A 189 4.21 -11.66 -4.18
C PHE A 189 5.74 -11.74 -4.18
N GLY A 190 6.32 -12.46 -5.16
CA GLY A 190 7.75 -12.68 -5.28
C GLY A 190 8.52 -11.51 -5.90
N GLY A 191 9.83 -11.52 -5.71
CA GLY A 191 10.75 -10.60 -6.36
C GLY A 191 10.98 -10.94 -7.85
N PRO A 192 11.77 -10.11 -8.56
CA PRO A 192 12.15 -10.36 -9.94
C PRO A 192 12.99 -11.64 -10.01
N GLY A 193 12.39 -12.72 -10.50
CA GLY A 193 13.11 -13.93 -10.85
C GLY A 193 13.87 -13.76 -12.18
N ARG A 194 14.80 -14.69 -12.48
CA ARG A 194 15.40 -14.80 -13.82
C ARG A 194 14.27 -14.89 -14.84
N CYS A 195 14.25 -13.96 -15.82
CA CYS A 195 13.26 -13.96 -16.89
C CYS A 195 13.97 -13.99 -18.25
N SER A 196 13.32 -14.61 -19.24
CA SER A 196 13.87 -14.75 -20.58
C SER A 196 14.23 -13.41 -21.21
N THR A 197 13.48 -12.33 -20.90
CA THR A 197 13.83 -10.97 -21.33
C THR A 197 15.17 -10.49 -20.73
N GLY A 198 15.45 -10.78 -19.46
CA GLY A 198 16.74 -10.44 -18.86
C GLY A 198 17.90 -11.23 -19.49
N VAL A 199 17.68 -12.50 -19.79
CA VAL A 199 18.67 -13.32 -20.52
C VAL A 199 18.93 -12.76 -21.91
N ALA A 200 17.88 -12.36 -22.65
CA ALA A 200 18.01 -11.75 -23.97
C ALA A 200 18.78 -10.42 -23.93
N VAL A 201 18.52 -9.57 -22.92
CA VAL A 201 19.22 -8.30 -22.74
C VAL A 201 20.72 -8.54 -22.46
N GLU A 202 21.07 -9.47 -21.58
CA GLU A 202 22.48 -9.79 -21.28
C GLU A 202 23.21 -10.39 -22.48
N ALA A 203 22.57 -11.31 -23.22
CA ALA A 203 23.14 -11.90 -24.43
C ALA A 203 23.39 -10.84 -25.51
N LEU A 204 22.38 -9.98 -25.78
CA LEU A 204 22.52 -8.90 -26.78
C LEU A 204 23.54 -7.84 -26.35
N LYS A 205 23.69 -7.57 -25.06
CA LYS A 205 24.72 -6.69 -24.53
C LYS A 205 26.13 -7.23 -24.84
N ALA A 206 26.34 -8.51 -24.62
CA ALA A 206 27.63 -9.16 -24.91
C ALA A 206 28.01 -9.10 -26.40
N ILE A 207 27.02 -9.24 -27.30
CA ILE A 207 27.21 -9.16 -28.75
C ILE A 207 27.30 -7.70 -29.20
N GLY A 208 26.44 -6.83 -28.67
CA GLY A 208 26.27 -5.43 -29.12
C GLY A 208 27.44 -4.51 -28.84
N LEU A 209 28.31 -4.81 -27.85
CA LEU A 209 29.53 -4.06 -27.58
C LEU A 209 30.54 -4.12 -28.76
N ARG A 210 30.41 -5.11 -29.67
CA ARG A 210 31.24 -5.32 -30.86
C ARG A 210 30.42 -5.41 -32.15
N GLY A 211 29.09 -5.21 -32.07
CA GLY A 211 28.15 -5.57 -33.13
C GLY A 211 27.70 -4.40 -34.01
N ASP A 212 26.99 -4.80 -35.06
CA ASP A 212 26.35 -3.94 -36.04
C ASP A 212 25.27 -3.03 -35.37
N LYS A 213 24.90 -1.95 -36.11
CA LYS A 213 23.86 -1.00 -35.67
C LYS A 213 22.54 -1.71 -35.35
N ALA A 214 22.16 -2.70 -36.16
CA ALA A 214 20.93 -3.45 -35.96
C ALA A 214 20.87 -4.19 -34.62
N VAL A 215 21.98 -4.76 -34.15
CA VAL A 215 22.06 -5.43 -32.84
C VAL A 215 21.95 -4.43 -31.70
N ARG A 216 22.52 -3.23 -31.84
CA ARG A 216 22.38 -2.16 -30.84
C ARG A 216 20.96 -1.65 -30.76
N ASP A 217 20.27 -1.49 -31.88
CA ASP A 217 18.88 -1.05 -31.91
C ASP A 217 17.97 -2.12 -31.27
N LEU A 218 18.18 -3.41 -31.58
CA LEU A 218 17.46 -4.51 -30.93
C LEU A 218 17.72 -4.55 -29.41
N TYR A 219 18.97 -4.38 -28.99
CA TYR A 219 19.31 -4.28 -27.56
C TYR A 219 18.54 -3.15 -26.87
N ALA A 220 18.47 -1.96 -27.48
CA ALA A 220 17.75 -0.81 -26.93
C ALA A 220 16.25 -1.10 -26.77
N VAL A 221 15.62 -1.80 -27.72
CA VAL A 221 14.22 -2.22 -27.65
C VAL A 221 14.01 -3.25 -26.53
N GLN A 222 14.90 -4.24 -26.40
CA GLN A 222 14.80 -5.25 -25.33
C GLN A 222 15.00 -4.66 -23.93
N VAL A 223 15.87 -3.65 -23.77
CA VAL A 223 16.01 -2.90 -22.51
C VAL A 223 14.71 -2.14 -22.16
N LYS A 224 14.08 -1.48 -23.14
CA LYS A 224 12.77 -0.82 -22.95
C LYS A 224 11.70 -1.84 -22.53
N ARG A 225 11.68 -3.02 -23.19
CA ARG A 225 10.77 -4.11 -22.86
C ARG A 225 10.97 -4.62 -21.44
N GLN A 226 12.22 -4.83 -21.03
CA GLN A 226 12.56 -5.27 -19.67
C GLN A 226 12.08 -4.26 -18.63
N ALA A 227 12.33 -2.97 -18.85
CA ALA A 227 11.89 -1.91 -17.95
C ALA A 227 10.36 -1.84 -17.85
N GLN A 228 9.65 -2.01 -18.98
CA GLN A 228 8.20 -2.02 -19.02
C GLN A 228 7.61 -3.22 -18.27
N LEU A 229 8.16 -4.41 -18.49
CA LEU A 229 7.77 -5.64 -17.79
C LEU A 229 7.99 -5.51 -16.27
N GLN A 230 9.12 -4.92 -15.85
CA GLN A 230 9.43 -4.70 -14.45
C GLN A 230 8.44 -3.76 -13.79
N ARG A 231 8.08 -2.65 -14.44
CA ARG A 231 7.06 -1.71 -13.94
C ARG A 231 5.71 -2.40 -13.70
N MET A 232 5.28 -3.25 -14.65
CA MET A 232 4.03 -4.00 -14.51
C MET A 232 4.09 -4.99 -13.33
N ARG A 233 5.21 -5.69 -13.17
CA ARG A 233 5.43 -6.63 -12.05
C ARG A 233 5.42 -5.92 -10.71
N ASP A 234 6.11 -4.79 -10.61
CA ASP A 234 6.16 -4.00 -9.37
C ASP A 234 4.77 -3.48 -8.99
N PHE A 235 4.00 -3.00 -9.97
CA PHE A 235 2.62 -2.59 -9.75
C PHE A 235 1.76 -3.76 -9.25
N LEU A 236 1.80 -4.91 -9.93
CA LEU A 236 1.00 -6.08 -9.54
C LEU A 236 1.39 -6.62 -8.16
N ARG A 237 2.68 -6.56 -7.80
CA ARG A 237 3.17 -6.96 -6.49
C ARG A 237 2.63 -6.06 -5.39
N VAL A 238 2.76 -4.75 -5.54
CA VAL A 238 2.26 -3.79 -4.54
C VAL A 238 0.74 -3.90 -4.43
N LYS A 239 0.04 -4.05 -5.56
CA LYS A 239 -1.40 -4.27 -5.58
C LYS A 239 -1.79 -5.55 -4.82
N ALA A 240 -1.10 -6.67 -5.07
CA ALA A 240 -1.39 -7.94 -4.39
C ALA A 240 -1.23 -7.84 -2.87
N TRP A 241 -0.15 -7.22 -2.40
CA TRP A 241 0.05 -6.97 -0.97
C TRP A 241 -1.00 -6.05 -0.37
N THR A 242 -1.42 -5.02 -1.11
CA THR A 242 -2.48 -4.11 -0.68
C THR A 242 -3.84 -4.82 -0.62
N ASP A 243 -4.15 -5.66 -1.61
CA ASP A 243 -5.40 -6.44 -1.63
C ASP A 243 -5.47 -7.40 -0.43
N VAL A 244 -4.36 -8.12 -0.11
CA VAL A 244 -4.26 -8.98 1.07
C VAL A 244 -4.43 -8.16 2.36
N TRP A 245 -3.73 -7.04 2.47
CA TRP A 245 -3.86 -6.18 3.64
C TRP A 245 -5.31 -5.69 3.85
N LEU A 246 -6.01 -5.31 2.78
CA LEU A 246 -7.41 -4.87 2.85
C LEU A 246 -8.37 -5.95 3.33
N MET A 247 -8.03 -7.23 3.18
CA MET A 247 -8.85 -8.35 3.69
C MET A 247 -8.74 -8.51 5.21
N PHE A 248 -7.60 -8.14 5.80
CA PHE A 248 -7.32 -8.32 7.23
C PHE A 248 -7.46 -7.04 8.05
N HIS A 249 -7.39 -5.88 7.42
CA HIS A 249 -7.55 -4.57 8.08
C HIS A 249 -9.01 -4.12 8.10
#